data_98b54c48c534a3151337d2de580ab858
#
_entry.id   98b54c48c534a3151337d2de580ab858
#
_cell.length_a   1.000
_cell.length_b   1.000
_cell.length_c   1.000
_cell.angle_alpha   90.00
_cell.angle_beta   90.00
_cell.angle_gamma   90.00
#
_symmetry.space_group_name_H-M   'P 1'
#
loop_
_entity.id
_entity.type
_entity.pdbx_description
1 polymer ?
#
loop_
_entity_poly.entity_id
_entity_poly.type
_entity_poly.pdbx_seq_one_letter_code
_entity_poly.pdbx_strand_id
1 'polypeptide(L)'
;VAGFGFVSSTGTVPLVPAVQLLNPRIIEANSAENCRLGEGTVDPALATVIFVSGLAFGSFLNVCVYRLPRDLSVVRPRSACPNCHNLIAFYDNFPVVSWLLLGGRCRHCKARIAIRYMLVELLTGFVFFACYAFFGWTLALLKFCSFAFLIIGLIFTDAETHLLPDALTLPGLFLGLIFSFFVPVNDLASQLLPGIVSMHVSSDITTRLLSFGDAL
;
A
#
# COMPACT_ATOMS: atom_id res chain seq x y z
N VAL A 1 31.21 30.13 59.53
CA VAL A 1 31.52 28.80 58.98
C VAL A 1 30.20 28.24 58.45
N ALA A 2 29.98 28.32 57.15
CA ALA A 2 28.76 27.91 56.47
C ALA A 2 28.91 26.44 56.03
N GLY A 3 27.97 25.59 56.46
CA GLY A 3 27.86 24.21 56.04
C GLY A 3 26.92 24.11 54.82
N PHE A 4 27.46 23.62 53.70
CA PHE A 4 26.66 23.26 52.49
C PHE A 4 26.04 21.87 52.69
N GLY A 5 24.71 21.83 52.81
CA GLY A 5 23.94 20.60 52.82
C GLY A 5 23.68 20.12 51.38
N PHE A 6 24.19 18.98 51.02
CA PHE A 6 23.97 18.26 49.77
C PHE A 6 22.62 17.48 49.87
N VAL A 7 21.59 17.93 49.20
CA VAL A 7 20.32 17.22 49.11
C VAL A 7 20.43 16.18 47.97
N SER A 8 20.57 14.91 48.32
CA SER A 8 20.48 13.77 47.40
C SER A 8 19.00 13.47 47.12
N SER A 9 18.55 13.80 45.93
CA SER A 9 17.23 13.42 45.44
C SER A 9 17.26 12.00 44.84
N THR A 10 17.09 11.01 45.69
CA THR A 10 16.79 9.63 45.26
C THR A 10 15.31 9.53 44.94
N GLY A 11 14.97 9.71 43.66
CA GLY A 11 13.65 9.39 43.15
C GLY A 11 13.40 7.89 43.26
N THR A 12 12.68 7.47 44.27
CA THR A 12 12.17 6.11 44.39
C THR A 12 11.05 5.93 43.38
N VAL A 13 11.34 5.16 42.33
CA VAL A 13 10.31 4.64 41.42
C VAL A 13 9.38 3.73 42.26
N PRO A 14 8.06 3.99 42.33
CA PRO A 14 7.16 3.14 43.09
C PRO A 14 7.16 1.74 42.44
N LEU A 15 7.69 0.75 43.14
CA LEU A 15 7.51 -0.67 42.82
C LEU A 15 6.02 -0.99 42.95
N VAL A 16 5.32 -1.08 41.83
CA VAL A 16 3.95 -1.58 41.77
C VAL A 16 3.99 -3.04 42.25
N PRO A 17 3.30 -3.38 43.35
CA PRO A 17 3.37 -4.75 43.90
C PRO A 17 2.79 -5.73 42.86
N ALA A 18 3.55 -6.80 42.60
CA ALA A 18 3.20 -7.86 41.64
C ALA A 18 1.81 -8.48 41.83
N VAL A 19 1.22 -8.30 43.00
CA VAL A 19 -0.14 -8.75 43.36
C VAL A 19 -1.26 -7.97 42.62
N GLN A 20 -0.98 -6.71 42.16
CA GLN A 20 -1.97 -5.95 41.38
C GLN A 20 -2.07 -6.41 39.93
N LEU A 21 -1.09 -7.14 39.42
CA LEU A 21 -1.11 -7.72 38.06
C LEU A 21 -1.97 -8.98 37.93
N LEU A 22 -2.40 -9.55 39.06
CA LEU A 22 -3.23 -10.76 39.10
C LEU A 22 -4.73 -10.50 39.33
N ASN A 23 -5.16 -9.22 39.25
CA ASN A 23 -6.59 -8.93 39.36
C ASN A 23 -7.29 -9.28 38.02
N PRO A 24 -8.15 -10.32 38.00
CA PRO A 24 -8.83 -10.76 36.77
C PRO A 24 -9.62 -9.64 36.10
N ARG A 25 -10.13 -8.67 36.83
CA ARG A 25 -10.87 -7.52 36.30
C ARG A 25 -9.96 -6.54 35.53
N ILE A 26 -8.66 -6.42 35.89
CA ILE A 26 -7.69 -5.61 35.19
C ILE A 26 -7.28 -6.33 33.90
N ILE A 27 -7.13 -7.66 33.96
CA ILE A 27 -6.80 -8.48 32.78
C ILE A 27 -7.97 -8.46 31.78
N GLU A 28 -9.22 -8.58 32.28
CA GLU A 28 -10.43 -8.47 31.42
C GLU A 28 -10.59 -7.07 30.83
N ALA A 29 -10.36 -6.01 31.62
CA ALA A 29 -10.41 -4.64 31.13
C ALA A 29 -9.35 -4.37 30.05
N ASN A 30 -8.11 -4.77 30.29
CA ASN A 30 -7.04 -4.66 29.29
C ASN A 30 -7.28 -5.54 28.05
N SER A 31 -7.85 -6.73 28.23
CA SER A 31 -8.24 -7.59 27.10
C SER A 31 -9.39 -7.00 26.30
N ALA A 32 -10.38 -6.37 26.95
CA ALA A 32 -11.50 -5.69 26.28
C ALA A 32 -11.04 -4.41 25.58
N GLU A 33 -10.09 -3.68 26.15
CA GLU A 33 -9.50 -2.47 25.54
C GLU A 33 -8.57 -2.82 24.38
N ASN A 34 -7.76 -3.87 24.49
CA ASN A 34 -6.98 -4.42 23.39
C ASN A 34 -7.88 -5.04 22.30
N CYS A 35 -9.00 -5.64 22.64
CA CYS A 35 -9.97 -6.14 21.67
C CYS A 35 -10.64 -4.99 20.91
N ARG A 36 -10.93 -3.87 21.57
CA ARG A 36 -11.44 -2.64 20.90
C ARG A 36 -10.40 -1.94 20.03
N LEU A 37 -9.13 -2.03 20.37
CA LEU A 37 -8.03 -1.48 19.57
C LEU A 37 -7.66 -2.40 18.39
N GLY A 38 -8.02 -3.68 18.45
CA GLY A 38 -7.81 -4.66 17.39
C GLY A 38 -8.94 -4.74 16.35
N GLU A 39 -10.14 -4.23 16.65
CA GLU A 39 -11.19 -3.98 15.67
C GLU A 39 -11.00 -2.60 15.05
N GLY A 40 -9.97 -2.45 14.24
CA GLY A 40 -9.88 -1.36 13.26
C GLY A 40 -11.07 -1.51 12.33
N THR A 41 -12.24 -0.96 12.71
CA THR A 41 -13.39 -0.87 11.82
C THR A 41 -12.95 -0.15 10.57
N VAL A 42 -12.90 -0.90 9.47
CA VAL A 42 -12.56 -0.33 8.15
C VAL A 42 -13.58 0.77 7.89
N ASP A 43 -13.15 2.03 7.95
CA ASP A 43 -14.02 3.16 7.63
C ASP A 43 -14.52 3.01 6.18
N PRO A 44 -15.82 2.83 5.97
CA PRO A 44 -16.37 2.57 4.64
C PRO A 44 -16.16 3.75 3.67
N ALA A 45 -16.13 4.97 4.16
CA ALA A 45 -15.87 6.14 3.34
C ALA A 45 -14.42 6.14 2.84
N LEU A 46 -13.47 5.90 3.74
CA LEU A 46 -12.05 5.84 3.40
C LEU A 46 -11.74 4.62 2.52
N ALA A 47 -12.34 3.47 2.81
CA ALA A 47 -12.25 2.26 1.97
C ALA A 47 -12.70 2.54 0.54
N THR A 48 -13.81 3.25 0.37
CA THR A 48 -14.32 3.65 -0.96
C THR A 48 -13.34 4.57 -1.67
N VAL A 49 -12.77 5.56 -0.98
CA VAL A 49 -11.78 6.48 -1.55
C VAL A 49 -10.52 5.72 -2.00
N ILE A 50 -10.02 4.81 -1.17
CA ILE A 50 -8.85 3.98 -1.50
C ILE A 50 -9.14 3.07 -2.71
N PHE A 51 -10.30 2.42 -2.74
CA PHE A 51 -10.72 1.59 -3.87
C PHE A 51 -10.79 2.39 -5.17
N VAL A 52 -11.47 3.55 -5.16
CA VAL A 52 -11.60 4.43 -6.34
C VAL A 52 -10.23 4.96 -6.78
N SER A 53 -9.36 5.32 -5.84
CA SER A 53 -8.00 5.71 -6.18
C SER A 53 -7.24 4.56 -6.86
N GLY A 54 -7.38 3.32 -6.37
CA GLY A 54 -6.82 2.13 -7.01
C GLY A 54 -7.33 1.91 -8.43
N LEU A 55 -8.62 2.13 -8.70
CA LEU A 55 -9.18 2.09 -10.06
C LEU A 55 -8.52 3.15 -10.97
N ALA A 56 -8.33 4.37 -10.47
CA ALA A 56 -7.69 5.46 -11.23
C ALA A 56 -6.21 5.15 -11.54
N PHE A 57 -5.47 4.63 -10.56
CA PHE A 57 -4.10 4.16 -10.76
C PHE A 57 -4.04 2.97 -11.74
N GLY A 58 -5.00 2.06 -11.70
CA GLY A 58 -5.13 0.96 -12.65
C GLY A 58 -5.36 1.44 -14.08
N SER A 59 -6.20 2.47 -14.26
CA SER A 59 -6.42 3.10 -15.56
C SER A 59 -5.15 3.75 -16.09
N PHE A 60 -4.38 4.45 -15.24
CA PHE A 60 -3.07 4.98 -15.60
C PHE A 60 -2.08 3.85 -15.94
N LEU A 61 -2.13 2.74 -15.20
CA LEU A 61 -1.28 1.59 -15.44
C LEU A 61 -1.49 0.98 -16.82
N ASN A 62 -2.73 0.93 -17.31
CA ASN A 62 -3.03 0.52 -18.68
C ASN A 62 -2.31 1.38 -19.74
N VAL A 63 -2.16 2.68 -19.49
CA VAL A 63 -1.38 3.57 -20.36
C VAL A 63 0.11 3.22 -20.29
N CYS A 64 0.64 2.98 -19.09
CA CYS A 64 2.03 2.59 -18.88
C CYS A 64 2.35 1.28 -19.60
N VAL A 65 1.55 0.23 -19.38
CA VAL A 65 1.71 -1.11 -19.99
C VAL A 65 1.77 -1.03 -21.53
N TYR A 66 0.95 -0.17 -22.13
CA TYR A 66 0.96 -0.03 -23.60
C TYR A 66 2.13 0.82 -24.10
N ARG A 67 2.48 1.90 -23.40
CA ARG A 67 3.41 2.95 -23.93
C ARG A 67 4.86 2.71 -23.57
N LEU A 68 5.15 2.28 -22.33
CA LEU A 68 6.54 2.16 -21.87
C LEU A 68 7.37 1.17 -22.71
N PRO A 69 6.89 -0.03 -23.07
CA PRO A 69 7.69 -0.93 -23.90
C PRO A 69 7.90 -0.46 -25.34
N ARG A 70 7.20 0.62 -25.73
CA ARG A 70 7.26 1.19 -27.08
C ARG A 70 7.97 2.55 -27.11
N ASP A 71 8.62 2.90 -26.00
CA ASP A 71 9.31 4.19 -25.80
C ASP A 71 8.42 5.42 -26.08
N LEU A 72 7.11 5.27 -25.85
CA LEU A 72 6.14 6.33 -26.03
C LEU A 72 5.92 7.12 -24.74
N SER A 73 5.75 8.42 -24.85
CA SER A 73 5.43 9.27 -23.69
C SER A 73 4.10 8.87 -23.04
N VAL A 74 4.12 8.66 -21.72
CA VAL A 74 2.90 8.35 -20.93
C VAL A 74 1.99 9.55 -20.74
N VAL A 75 2.50 10.78 -20.94
CA VAL A 75 1.78 12.03 -20.72
C VAL A 75 1.09 12.53 -22.00
N ARG A 76 1.77 12.45 -23.13
CA ARG A 76 1.28 12.97 -24.44
C ARG A 76 1.53 11.96 -25.56
N PRO A 77 0.67 11.90 -26.57
CA PRO A 77 -0.67 12.53 -26.69
C PRO A 77 -1.71 11.92 -25.75
N ARG A 78 -2.93 12.52 -25.69
CA ARG A 78 -4.06 11.95 -24.96
C ARG A 78 -4.44 10.58 -25.50
N SER A 79 -5.17 9.80 -24.69
CA SER A 79 -5.68 8.48 -25.10
C SER A 79 -6.59 8.60 -26.32
N ALA A 80 -6.37 7.75 -27.30
CA ALA A 80 -7.13 7.70 -28.54
C ALA A 80 -7.52 6.25 -28.85
N CYS A 81 -8.60 6.07 -29.58
CA CYS A 81 -9.01 4.76 -30.07
C CYS A 81 -7.98 4.24 -31.09
N PRO A 82 -7.45 3.02 -30.94
CA PRO A 82 -6.47 2.48 -31.89
C PRO A 82 -7.03 2.24 -33.30
N ASN A 83 -8.36 2.13 -33.44
CA ASN A 83 -8.99 1.84 -34.71
C ASN A 83 -9.42 3.09 -35.51
N CYS A 84 -9.99 4.12 -34.82
CA CYS A 84 -10.47 5.33 -35.52
C CYS A 84 -9.66 6.58 -35.19
N HIS A 85 -8.64 6.48 -34.33
CA HIS A 85 -7.76 7.56 -33.88
C HIS A 85 -8.48 8.76 -33.22
N ASN A 86 -9.79 8.68 -33.00
CA ASN A 86 -10.50 9.70 -32.26
C ASN A 86 -10.04 9.73 -30.80
N LEU A 87 -9.85 10.95 -30.28
CA LEU A 87 -9.47 11.15 -28.88
C LEU A 87 -10.58 10.69 -27.95
N ILE A 88 -10.22 9.97 -26.92
CA ILE A 88 -11.13 9.53 -25.86
C ILE A 88 -11.47 10.76 -25.00
N ALA A 89 -12.76 11.04 -24.83
CA ALA A 89 -13.22 12.11 -23.97
C ALA A 89 -12.86 11.80 -22.50
N PHE A 90 -12.62 12.83 -21.69
CA PHE A 90 -12.19 12.62 -20.29
C PHE A 90 -13.23 11.81 -19.47
N TYR A 91 -14.51 12.00 -19.73
CA TYR A 91 -15.61 11.25 -19.08
C TYR A 91 -15.71 9.79 -19.58
N ASP A 92 -15.17 9.47 -20.76
CA ASP A 92 -15.06 8.09 -21.24
C ASP A 92 -13.80 7.38 -20.72
N ASN A 93 -12.97 8.08 -19.95
CA ASN A 93 -11.78 7.53 -19.28
C ASN A 93 -12.03 7.24 -17.79
N PHE A 94 -13.30 7.25 -17.36
CA PHE A 94 -13.67 6.83 -16.00
C PHE A 94 -13.45 5.33 -15.85
N PRO A 95 -12.61 4.90 -14.90
CA PRO A 95 -12.23 3.50 -14.78
C PRO A 95 -13.46 2.60 -14.62
N VAL A 96 -13.46 1.44 -15.26
CA VAL A 96 -14.51 0.41 -15.22
C VAL A 96 -15.87 0.93 -15.71
N VAL A 97 -16.34 2.06 -15.18
CA VAL A 97 -17.66 2.63 -15.45
C VAL A 97 -17.85 2.90 -16.94
N SER A 98 -16.88 3.55 -17.57
CA SER A 98 -16.97 3.86 -19.01
C SER A 98 -16.98 2.59 -19.86
N TRP A 99 -16.21 1.58 -19.49
CA TRP A 99 -16.19 0.31 -20.19
C TRP A 99 -17.55 -0.39 -20.09
N LEU A 100 -18.19 -0.39 -18.92
CA LEU A 100 -19.52 -0.98 -18.70
C LEU A 100 -20.60 -0.21 -19.46
N LEU A 101 -20.62 1.12 -19.37
CA LEU A 101 -21.61 1.97 -20.04
C LEU A 101 -21.53 1.89 -21.57
N LEU A 102 -20.32 1.74 -22.12
CA LEU A 102 -20.09 1.62 -23.55
C LEU A 102 -20.19 0.16 -24.04
N GLY A 103 -20.41 -0.80 -23.14
CA GLY A 103 -20.46 -2.23 -23.47
C GLY A 103 -19.15 -2.74 -24.06
N GLY A 104 -18.01 -2.24 -23.57
CA GLY A 104 -16.67 -2.60 -24.06
C GLY A 104 -16.42 -2.19 -25.51
N ARG A 105 -17.02 -1.10 -25.98
CA ARG A 105 -16.90 -0.63 -27.37
C ARG A 105 -16.55 0.86 -27.45
N CYS A 106 -15.82 1.23 -28.49
CA CYS A 106 -15.52 2.63 -28.77
C CYS A 106 -16.83 3.40 -29.04
N ARG A 107 -16.97 4.61 -28.50
CA ARG A 107 -18.15 5.47 -28.72
C ARG A 107 -18.38 5.81 -30.20
N HIS A 108 -17.27 6.02 -30.93
CA HIS A 108 -17.32 6.47 -32.34
C HIS A 108 -17.43 5.31 -33.33
N CYS A 109 -16.46 4.42 -33.35
CA CYS A 109 -16.38 3.37 -34.40
C CYS A 109 -16.92 1.99 -33.94
N LYS A 110 -17.38 1.87 -32.67
CA LYS A 110 -17.93 0.64 -32.08
C LYS A 110 -16.92 -0.54 -32.05
N ALA A 111 -15.65 -0.32 -32.36
CA ALA A 111 -14.60 -1.32 -32.21
C ALA A 111 -14.53 -1.81 -30.76
N ARG A 112 -14.26 -3.12 -30.58
CA ARG A 112 -14.18 -3.73 -29.24
C ARG A 112 -12.96 -3.25 -28.48
N ILE A 113 -13.15 -2.87 -27.23
CA ILE A 113 -12.08 -2.56 -26.27
C ILE A 113 -11.80 -3.82 -25.48
N ALA A 114 -10.53 -4.22 -25.41
CA ALA A 114 -10.15 -5.44 -24.71
C ALA A 114 -10.58 -5.42 -23.22
N ILE A 115 -11.13 -6.52 -22.74
CA ILE A 115 -11.56 -6.68 -21.35
C ILE A 115 -10.40 -6.51 -20.35
N ARG A 116 -9.18 -6.73 -20.82
CA ARG A 116 -7.95 -6.55 -20.03
C ARG A 116 -7.88 -5.17 -19.35
N TYR A 117 -8.29 -4.10 -20.05
CA TYR A 117 -8.30 -2.74 -19.48
C TYR A 117 -9.11 -2.68 -18.19
N MET A 118 -10.33 -3.21 -18.25
CA MET A 118 -11.22 -3.28 -17.08
C MET A 118 -10.61 -4.20 -15.97
N LEU A 119 -10.02 -5.32 -16.35
CA LEU A 119 -9.43 -6.26 -15.38
C LEU A 119 -8.26 -5.63 -14.60
N VAL A 120 -7.37 -4.90 -15.28
CA VAL A 120 -6.25 -4.20 -14.61
C VAL A 120 -6.77 -3.17 -13.63
N GLU A 121 -7.79 -2.40 -14.01
CA GLU A 121 -8.40 -1.38 -13.16
C GLU A 121 -9.03 -2.01 -11.91
N LEU A 122 -9.87 -3.02 -12.09
CA LEU A 122 -10.50 -3.74 -10.98
C LEU A 122 -9.48 -4.41 -10.06
N LEU A 123 -8.50 -5.10 -10.63
CA LEU A 123 -7.45 -5.77 -9.86
C LEU A 123 -6.70 -4.75 -8.99
N THR A 124 -6.28 -3.63 -9.56
CA THR A 124 -5.58 -2.57 -8.81
C THR A 124 -6.46 -1.99 -7.72
N GLY A 125 -7.73 -1.73 -8.00
CA GLY A 125 -8.71 -1.25 -7.02
C GLY A 125 -8.88 -2.22 -5.85
N PHE A 126 -9.09 -3.50 -6.14
CA PHE A 126 -9.24 -4.52 -5.09
C PHE A 126 -7.96 -4.74 -4.27
N VAL A 127 -6.79 -4.70 -4.90
CA VAL A 127 -5.52 -4.82 -4.17
C VAL A 127 -5.30 -3.62 -3.25
N PHE A 128 -5.60 -2.41 -3.70
CA PHE A 128 -5.52 -1.21 -2.85
C PHE A 128 -6.49 -1.29 -1.68
N PHE A 129 -7.72 -1.73 -1.92
CA PHE A 129 -8.70 -1.97 -0.86
C PHE A 129 -8.21 -3.03 0.14
N ALA A 130 -7.65 -4.15 -0.34
CA ALA A 130 -7.08 -5.18 0.52
C ALA A 130 -5.92 -4.64 1.36
N CYS A 131 -5.00 -3.88 0.75
CA CYS A 131 -3.92 -3.23 1.48
C CYS A 131 -4.48 -2.33 2.61
N TYR A 132 -5.54 -1.56 2.34
CA TYR A 132 -6.16 -0.73 3.36
C TYR A 132 -6.84 -1.57 4.47
N ALA A 133 -7.51 -2.64 4.11
CA ALA A 133 -8.14 -3.53 5.07
C ALA A 133 -7.13 -4.21 6.01
N PHE A 134 -5.92 -4.53 5.52
CA PHE A 134 -4.87 -5.15 6.32
C PHE A 134 -4.02 -4.16 7.11
N PHE A 135 -3.64 -3.03 6.51
CA PHE A 135 -2.67 -2.10 7.11
C PHE A 135 -3.30 -0.84 7.69
N GLY A 136 -4.60 -0.61 7.47
CA GLY A 136 -5.26 0.62 7.87
C GLY A 136 -4.62 1.85 7.22
N TRP A 137 -4.81 3.03 7.84
CA TRP A 137 -4.22 4.30 7.37
C TRP A 137 -2.81 4.49 7.93
N THR A 138 -1.82 3.81 7.36
CA THR A 138 -0.42 3.81 7.81
C THR A 138 0.54 4.03 6.64
N LEU A 139 1.82 4.27 6.94
CA LEU A 139 2.87 4.31 5.91
C LEU A 139 3.03 2.96 5.19
N ALA A 140 2.70 1.87 5.88
CA ALA A 140 2.69 0.54 5.27
C ALA A 140 1.68 0.45 4.13
N LEU A 141 0.49 1.06 4.26
CA LEU A 141 -0.48 1.15 3.17
C LEU A 141 0.15 1.74 1.90
N LEU A 142 0.84 2.89 2.03
CA LEU A 142 1.47 3.55 0.88
C LEU A 142 2.56 2.67 0.26
N LYS A 143 3.39 2.03 1.10
CA LYS A 143 4.41 1.08 0.67
C LYS A 143 3.80 -0.04 -0.18
N PHE A 144 2.80 -0.75 0.36
CA PHE A 144 2.21 -1.90 -0.31
C PHE A 144 1.36 -1.54 -1.52
N CYS A 145 0.65 -0.42 -1.52
CA CYS A 145 -0.04 0.09 -2.70
C CYS A 145 0.93 0.44 -3.83
N SER A 146 2.05 1.09 -3.51
CA SER A 146 3.09 1.40 -4.49
C SER A 146 3.73 0.14 -5.07
N PHE A 147 4.02 -0.83 -4.22
CA PHE A 147 4.55 -2.14 -4.63
C PHE A 147 3.57 -2.90 -5.52
N ALA A 148 2.30 -2.96 -5.12
CA ALA A 148 1.24 -3.61 -5.88
C ALA A 148 1.08 -2.98 -7.27
N PHE A 149 1.06 -1.66 -7.35
CA PHE A 149 1.02 -0.92 -8.61
C PHE A 149 2.16 -1.33 -9.55
N LEU A 150 3.39 -1.37 -9.04
CA LEU A 150 4.56 -1.75 -9.84
C LEU A 150 4.51 -3.21 -10.28
N ILE A 151 4.17 -4.13 -9.37
CA ILE A 151 4.08 -5.57 -9.67
C ILE A 151 2.99 -5.84 -10.71
N ILE A 152 1.80 -5.27 -10.56
CA ILE A 152 0.71 -5.40 -11.54
C ILE A 152 1.18 -4.86 -12.89
N GLY A 153 1.84 -3.69 -12.91
CA GLY A 153 2.40 -3.12 -14.13
C GLY A 153 3.40 -4.03 -14.82
N LEU A 154 4.34 -4.58 -14.08
CA LEU A 154 5.34 -5.51 -14.61
C LEU A 154 4.72 -6.79 -15.15
N ILE A 155 3.78 -7.41 -14.41
CA ILE A 155 3.08 -8.63 -14.85
C ILE A 155 2.35 -8.39 -16.17
N PHE A 156 1.58 -7.32 -16.29
CA PHE A 156 0.83 -7.05 -17.52
C PHE A 156 1.70 -6.58 -18.67
N THR A 157 2.81 -5.90 -18.40
CA THR A 157 3.78 -5.53 -19.44
C THR A 157 4.50 -6.77 -19.97
N ASP A 158 4.97 -7.64 -19.07
CA ASP A 158 5.62 -8.90 -19.46
C ASP A 158 4.66 -9.80 -20.25
N ALA A 159 3.42 -9.91 -19.82
CA ALA A 159 2.39 -10.68 -20.53
C ALA A 159 2.08 -10.16 -21.94
N GLU A 160 2.33 -8.87 -22.23
CA GLU A 160 2.11 -8.29 -23.56
C GLU A 160 3.33 -8.31 -24.48
N THR A 161 4.48 -8.03 -23.92
CA THR A 161 5.68 -7.72 -24.71
C THR A 161 6.87 -8.62 -24.40
N HIS A 162 6.80 -9.40 -23.30
CA HIS A 162 7.93 -10.16 -22.75
C HIS A 162 9.16 -9.27 -22.49
N LEU A 163 8.92 -7.99 -22.20
CA LEU A 163 9.94 -7.00 -21.89
C LEU A 163 9.63 -6.35 -20.55
N LEU A 164 10.64 -6.21 -19.72
CA LEU A 164 10.56 -5.48 -18.45
C LEU A 164 11.11 -4.08 -18.67
N PRO A 165 10.27 -3.03 -18.75
CA PRO A 165 10.75 -1.68 -19.01
C PRO A 165 11.47 -1.12 -17.79
N ASP A 166 12.67 -0.60 -17.98
CA ASP A 166 13.50 0.06 -16.96
C ASP A 166 12.77 1.21 -16.28
N ALA A 167 11.85 1.85 -17.02
CA ALA A 167 11.00 2.92 -16.50
C ALA A 167 10.04 2.50 -15.36
N LEU A 168 9.79 1.19 -15.17
CA LEU A 168 9.04 0.65 -14.02
C LEU A 168 9.98 0.01 -12.99
N THR A 169 11.02 -0.69 -13.44
CA THR A 169 11.93 -1.43 -12.54
C THR A 169 12.82 -0.49 -11.73
N LEU A 170 13.44 0.53 -12.36
CA LEU A 170 14.34 1.46 -11.66
C LEU A 170 13.61 2.32 -10.61
N PRO A 171 12.48 2.98 -10.90
CA PRO A 171 11.72 3.67 -9.87
C PRO A 171 11.21 2.72 -8.78
N GLY A 172 10.86 1.48 -9.14
CA GLY A 172 10.44 0.45 -8.20
C GLY A 172 11.54 0.09 -7.20
N LEU A 173 12.75 -0.14 -7.68
CA LEU A 173 13.92 -0.39 -6.84
C LEU A 173 14.17 0.79 -5.89
N PHE A 174 14.18 2.01 -6.41
CA PHE A 174 14.42 3.21 -5.63
C PHE A 174 13.35 3.42 -4.54
N LEU A 175 12.07 3.26 -4.88
CA LEU A 175 10.98 3.32 -3.93
C LEU A 175 11.07 2.21 -2.87
N GLY A 176 11.45 0.99 -3.28
CA GLY A 176 11.67 -0.12 -2.38
C GLY A 176 12.74 0.18 -1.32
N LEU A 177 13.88 0.75 -1.72
CA LEU A 177 14.94 1.16 -0.81
C LEU A 177 14.49 2.27 0.15
N ILE A 178 13.79 3.29 -0.35
CA ILE A 178 13.23 4.35 0.51
C ILE A 178 12.27 3.76 1.54
N PHE A 179 11.30 2.98 1.10
CA PHE A 179 10.33 2.39 2.02
C PHE A 179 10.94 1.39 3.00
N SER A 180 11.98 0.66 2.61
CA SER A 180 12.71 -0.23 3.51
C SER A 180 13.33 0.52 4.68
N PHE A 181 13.79 1.76 4.45
CA PHE A 181 14.33 2.60 5.51
C PHE A 181 13.26 3.13 6.47
N PHE A 182 12.09 3.54 5.96
CA PHE A 182 11.03 4.17 6.77
C PHE A 182 10.06 3.16 7.40
N VAL A 183 9.82 2.01 6.74
CA VAL A 183 8.84 1.00 7.15
C VAL A 183 9.53 -0.35 7.28
N PRO A 184 10.02 -0.72 8.48
CA PRO A 184 10.71 -1.99 8.71
C PRO A 184 9.80 -3.19 8.47
N VAL A 185 10.38 -4.30 8.04
CA VAL A 185 9.68 -5.54 7.64
C VAL A 185 8.92 -6.18 8.81
N ASN A 186 9.31 -5.90 10.05
CA ASN A 186 8.68 -6.44 11.25
C ASN A 186 7.18 -6.15 11.35
N ASP A 187 6.70 -5.04 10.76
CA ASP A 187 5.29 -4.70 10.77
C ASP A 187 4.45 -5.68 9.95
N LEU A 188 5.00 -6.24 8.87
CA LEU A 188 4.33 -7.25 8.05
C LEU A 188 4.29 -8.60 8.79
N ALA A 189 5.42 -9.02 9.35
CA ALA A 189 5.53 -10.29 10.05
C ALA A 189 4.63 -10.33 11.30
N SER A 190 4.57 -9.22 12.05
CA SER A 190 3.72 -9.11 13.24
C SER A 190 2.22 -9.12 12.92
N GLN A 191 1.82 -8.61 11.77
CA GLN A 191 0.41 -8.57 11.34
C GLN A 191 -0.06 -9.85 10.65
N LEU A 192 0.82 -10.51 9.87
CA LEU A 192 0.47 -11.75 9.18
C LEU A 192 0.66 -13.01 10.01
N LEU A 193 1.55 -12.97 11.02
CA LEU A 193 1.90 -14.13 11.85
C LEU A 193 1.92 -13.77 13.35
N PRO A 194 0.78 -13.38 13.94
CA PRO A 194 0.72 -12.92 15.33
C PRO A 194 1.17 -13.98 16.37
N GLY A 195 1.35 -15.23 15.97
CA GLY A 195 1.76 -16.34 16.85
C GLY A 195 3.25 -16.73 16.76
N ILE A 196 4.00 -16.26 15.79
CA ILE A 196 5.39 -16.72 15.56
C ILE A 196 6.44 -15.68 15.97
N VAL A 197 6.11 -14.39 15.98
CA VAL A 197 7.05 -13.29 16.23
C VAL A 197 6.91 -12.73 17.63
N SER A 198 6.86 -13.58 18.65
CA SER A 198 7.09 -13.14 20.04
C SER A 198 8.58 -13.12 20.44
N MET A 199 9.47 -13.26 19.48
CA MET A 199 10.90 -13.04 19.73
C MET A 199 11.22 -11.54 19.63
N HIS A 200 11.32 -10.95 20.78
CA HIS A 200 11.73 -9.59 21.09
C HIS A 200 13.08 -9.26 20.40
N VAL A 201 13.06 -8.68 19.22
CA VAL A 201 14.24 -8.01 18.66
C VAL A 201 14.20 -6.56 19.15
N SER A 202 14.83 -6.34 20.27
CA SER A 202 15.06 -5.00 20.80
C SER A 202 16.19 -4.33 20.00
N SER A 203 15.86 -3.43 19.18
CA SER A 203 16.49 -2.15 18.88
C SER A 203 16.06 -1.66 17.49
N ASP A 204 15.46 -0.53 17.51
CA ASP A 204 14.86 0.16 16.35
C ASP A 204 15.87 0.38 15.19
N ILE A 205 17.16 0.56 15.52
CA ILE A 205 18.22 0.81 14.53
C ILE A 205 18.68 -0.48 13.84
N THR A 206 18.82 -1.57 14.59
CA THR A 206 19.27 -2.86 14.03
C THR A 206 18.23 -3.45 13.07
N THR A 207 16.93 -3.30 13.36
CA THR A 207 15.86 -3.76 12.45
C THR A 207 15.80 -2.93 11.18
N ARG A 208 16.05 -1.63 11.25
CA ARG A 208 16.12 -0.75 10.07
C ARG A 208 17.31 -1.07 9.18
N LEU A 209 18.48 -1.35 9.78
CA LEU A 209 19.68 -1.74 9.03
C LEU A 209 19.55 -3.13 8.40
N LEU A 210 18.92 -4.09 9.09
CA LEU A 210 18.66 -5.42 8.54
C LEU A 210 17.66 -5.35 7.37
N SER A 211 16.58 -4.57 7.48
CA SER A 211 15.63 -4.41 6.38
C SER A 211 16.24 -3.71 5.15
N PHE A 212 17.27 -2.88 5.36
CA PHE A 212 18.03 -2.27 4.28
C PHE A 212 18.99 -3.27 3.61
N GLY A 213 19.59 -4.17 4.41
CA GLY A 213 20.45 -5.26 3.92
C GLY A 213 19.67 -6.29 3.09
N ASP A 214 18.44 -6.61 3.48
CA ASP A 214 17.57 -7.54 2.75
C ASP A 214 16.98 -6.95 1.45
N ALA A 215 17.08 -5.63 1.26
CA ALA A 215 16.59 -4.93 0.07
C ALA A 215 17.67 -4.75 -1.03
N LEU A 216 18.95 -5.03 -0.72
CA LEU A 216 20.08 -5.00 -1.66
C LEU A 216 20.43 -6.40 -2.14
#